data_f0621e7bd43284a60b8fd80ae1dcf20d
#
_entry.id   f0621e7bd43284a60b8fd80ae1dcf20d
#
_cell.length_a   1.000
_cell.length_b   1.000
_cell.length_c   1.000
_cell.angle_alpha   90.00
_cell.angle_beta   90.00
_cell.angle_gamma   90.00
#
_symmetry.space_group_name_H-M   'P 1'
#
loop_
_entity.id
_entity.type
_entity.pdbx_description
1 polymer ?
#
loop_
_entity_poly.entity_id
_entity_poly.type
_entity_poly.pdbx_seq_one_letter_code
_entity_poly.pdbx_strand_id
1 'polypeptide(L)'
;MKVFVARQPVFNSRKKIFGYELLFRLGLENSFPDIDGSTATSSVLSSTFFSFELNDILSGKPGLINFTRDLLVKQTPLLFPKEHIIIEVLEDIEPEPEIMHALELIKQQGFRIALDDFVYDNKFDGMIDLCDMIKFDLMATPLDTLEPVFSSVLEDRNITLLAEKVETHEEFEQAKAMGFDLFQGYFFSKPEVLSKQDISSGQITKLKLASEASREDPDLENIESLIKKDVSVSFKLLKFINSAYFQRRAPINTIKDAITFLGIDELKKFLNVVVVSDLNPGKPNELIRSSVIRARMCERCGSMLKTKFSTDELFVIGLFSSMDAIMDMPMDKILESIALSDRIKDALLGRDAQFRQLNSVVSSFEQGNWTHQRFQTGKDGKLIQELPTFYMDALKMADSFFTAT
;
A
#
# COMPACT_ATOMS: atom_id res chain seq x y z
N MET A 1 -6.51 -15.05 18.75
CA MET A 1 -5.30 -14.22 18.65
C MET A 1 -5.52 -13.27 17.48
N LYS A 2 -5.30 -11.95 17.62
CA LYS A 2 -5.48 -11.04 16.48
C LYS A 2 -4.19 -10.97 15.67
N VAL A 3 -4.29 -11.08 14.35
CA VAL A 3 -3.18 -10.96 13.41
C VAL A 3 -3.27 -9.60 12.74
N PHE A 4 -2.14 -8.94 12.65
CA PHE A 4 -1.98 -7.68 11.94
C PHE A 4 -1.31 -7.98 10.60
N VAL A 5 -1.85 -7.40 9.53
CA VAL A 5 -1.29 -7.52 8.19
C VAL A 5 -1.16 -6.12 7.62
N ALA A 6 0.03 -5.74 7.23
CA ALA A 6 0.29 -4.60 6.37
C ALA A 6 0.83 -5.11 5.03
N ARG A 7 0.81 -4.29 3.99
CA ARG A 7 1.38 -4.64 2.70
C ARG A 7 2.20 -3.49 2.14
N GLN A 8 3.29 -3.83 1.49
CA GLN A 8 4.13 -2.88 0.76
C GLN A 8 4.12 -3.20 -0.73
N PRO A 9 3.94 -2.20 -1.61
CA PRO A 9 3.90 -2.44 -3.05
C PRO A 9 5.28 -2.68 -3.62
N VAL A 10 5.37 -3.66 -4.52
CA VAL A 10 6.52 -3.94 -5.37
C VAL A 10 6.18 -3.53 -6.79
N PHE A 11 7.02 -2.68 -7.40
CA PHE A 11 6.82 -2.12 -8.73
C PHE A 11 7.76 -2.75 -9.75
N ASN A 12 7.32 -2.81 -11.01
CA ASN A 12 8.20 -3.10 -12.12
C ASN A 12 8.88 -1.83 -12.67
N SER A 13 9.78 -1.97 -13.64
CA SER A 13 10.50 -0.87 -14.30
C SER A 13 9.61 0.17 -14.99
N ARG A 14 8.31 -0.10 -15.18
CA ARG A 14 7.30 0.83 -15.70
C ARG A 14 6.46 1.47 -14.58
N LYS A 15 6.89 1.37 -13.33
CA LYS A 15 6.18 1.86 -12.14
C LYS A 15 4.77 1.27 -11.98
N LYS A 16 4.52 0.07 -12.54
CA LYS A 16 3.27 -0.68 -12.35
C LYS A 16 3.44 -1.71 -11.26
N ILE A 17 2.39 -1.94 -10.47
CA ILE A 17 2.40 -2.96 -9.40
C ILE A 17 2.65 -4.34 -9.99
N PHE A 18 3.72 -4.97 -9.54
CA PHE A 18 4.03 -6.38 -9.74
C PHE A 18 3.31 -7.22 -8.69
N GLY A 19 3.49 -6.89 -7.43
CA GLY A 19 2.97 -7.62 -6.28
C GLY A 19 3.03 -6.80 -5.00
N TYR A 20 2.80 -7.46 -3.87
CA TYR A 20 2.89 -6.86 -2.55
C TYR A 20 3.70 -7.75 -1.60
N GLU A 21 4.60 -7.16 -0.85
CA GLU A 21 5.16 -7.83 0.32
C GLU A 21 4.15 -7.74 1.47
N LEU A 22 3.90 -8.88 2.12
CA LEU A 22 2.97 -8.97 3.24
C LEU A 22 3.73 -9.03 4.56
N LEU A 23 3.54 -8.00 5.36
CA LEU A 23 4.15 -7.86 6.67
C LEU A 23 3.17 -8.32 7.74
N PHE A 24 3.44 -9.49 8.33
CA PHE A 24 2.59 -10.10 9.35
C PHE A 24 3.11 -9.85 10.75
N ARG A 25 2.17 -9.64 11.68
CA ARG A 25 2.45 -9.62 13.10
C ARG A 25 1.38 -10.35 13.90
N LEU A 26 1.80 -11.24 14.78
CA LEU A 26 0.94 -11.91 15.76
C LEU A 26 1.02 -11.19 17.11
N GLY A 27 -0.03 -10.44 17.47
CA GLY A 27 -0.08 -9.73 18.76
C GLY A 27 0.68 -8.40 18.76
N LEU A 28 1.00 -7.89 19.97
CA LEU A 28 1.67 -6.60 20.19
C LEU A 28 3.19 -6.74 20.39
N GLU A 29 3.74 -7.95 20.41
CA GLU A 29 5.17 -8.21 20.58
C GLU A 29 5.92 -8.15 19.25
N ASN A 30 7.17 -7.67 19.29
CA ASN A 30 7.95 -7.26 18.10
C ASN A 30 8.73 -8.42 17.47
N SER A 31 8.17 -9.62 17.46
CA SER A 31 8.77 -10.77 16.81
C SER A 31 7.69 -11.58 16.10
N PHE A 32 8.02 -12.18 14.94
CA PHE A 32 7.39 -13.42 14.57
C PHE A 32 7.44 -14.28 15.83
N PRO A 33 6.33 -14.81 16.33
CA PRO A 33 6.35 -15.52 17.58
C PRO A 33 7.41 -16.61 17.46
N ASP A 34 8.30 -16.66 18.45
CA ASP A 34 9.10 -17.83 18.72
C ASP A 34 8.10 -18.92 19.10
N ILE A 35 7.62 -19.63 18.06
CA ILE A 35 6.50 -20.52 18.17
C ILE A 35 7.08 -21.87 18.50
N ASP A 36 7.05 -22.16 19.76
CA ASP A 36 7.23 -23.49 20.27
C ASP A 36 6.41 -24.49 19.42
N GLY A 37 7.12 -25.28 18.65
CA GLY A 37 6.80 -26.16 17.55
C GLY A 37 5.50 -26.96 17.52
N SER A 38 4.35 -26.36 17.84
CA SER A 38 3.09 -27.09 17.82
C SER A 38 2.31 -26.89 16.51
N THR A 39 1.65 -27.95 16.06
CA THR A 39 0.67 -28.02 14.95
C THR A 39 -0.40 -26.89 15.04
N ALA A 40 -0.59 -26.29 16.20
CA ALA A 40 -1.48 -25.19 16.46
C ALA A 40 -1.10 -23.89 15.71
N THR A 41 0.18 -23.66 15.45
CA THR A 41 0.65 -22.44 14.79
C THR A 41 0.49 -22.48 13.29
N SER A 42 0.82 -23.58 12.66
CA SER A 42 0.54 -23.78 11.22
C SER A 42 -0.96 -23.66 10.95
N SER A 43 -1.82 -24.14 11.87
CA SER A 43 -3.28 -24.00 11.76
C SER A 43 -3.75 -22.55 12.02
N VAL A 44 -3.09 -21.79 12.89
CA VAL A 44 -3.42 -20.38 13.15
C VAL A 44 -2.98 -19.50 11.98
N LEU A 45 -1.80 -19.69 11.43
CA LEU A 45 -1.38 -19.02 10.20
C LEU A 45 -2.33 -19.36 9.06
N SER A 46 -2.57 -20.66 8.81
CA SER A 46 -3.50 -21.12 7.79
C SER A 46 -4.90 -20.59 8.01
N SER A 47 -5.48 -20.69 9.21
CA SER A 47 -6.83 -20.17 9.50
C SER A 47 -6.91 -18.65 9.42
N THR A 48 -5.83 -17.94 9.71
CA THR A 48 -5.75 -16.48 9.61
C THR A 48 -5.64 -16.05 8.17
N PHE A 49 -4.85 -16.76 7.35
CA PHE A 49 -4.78 -16.51 5.91
C PHE A 49 -6.09 -16.87 5.19
N PHE A 50 -6.79 -17.90 5.64
CA PHE A 50 -8.15 -18.22 5.14
C PHE A 50 -9.22 -17.24 5.67
N SER A 51 -9.00 -16.60 6.84
CA SER A 51 -9.94 -15.61 7.40
C SER A 51 -9.78 -14.23 6.76
N PHE A 52 -8.57 -13.85 6.35
CA PHE A 52 -8.36 -12.75 5.42
C PHE A 52 -8.40 -13.38 4.03
N GLU A 53 -9.43 -13.09 3.27
CA GLU A 53 -9.45 -13.46 1.86
C GLU A 53 -8.15 -12.90 1.24
N LEU A 54 -7.11 -13.74 1.09
CA LEU A 54 -5.78 -13.36 0.60
C LEU A 54 -5.87 -12.54 -0.69
N ASN A 55 -6.85 -12.89 -1.54
CA ASN A 55 -7.20 -12.15 -2.75
C ASN A 55 -7.58 -10.68 -2.48
N ASP A 56 -8.30 -10.39 -1.39
CA ASP A 56 -8.70 -9.02 -1.04
C ASP A 56 -7.48 -8.17 -0.65
N ILE A 57 -6.53 -8.78 0.09
CA ILE A 57 -5.29 -8.10 0.49
C ILE A 57 -4.39 -7.87 -0.72
N LEU A 58 -4.24 -8.88 -1.58
CA LEU A 58 -3.34 -8.86 -2.73
C LEU A 58 -3.93 -8.20 -3.98
N SER A 59 -5.25 -7.95 -4.01
CA SER A 59 -5.93 -7.38 -5.18
C SER A 59 -5.61 -8.17 -6.47
N GLY A 60 -5.53 -9.52 -6.36
CA GLY A 60 -5.21 -10.42 -7.47
C GLY A 60 -3.74 -10.40 -7.95
N LYS A 61 -2.83 -9.82 -7.17
CA LYS A 61 -1.39 -9.78 -7.46
C LYS A 61 -0.62 -10.81 -6.64
N PRO A 62 0.62 -11.15 -7.00
CA PRO A 62 1.49 -11.97 -6.17
C PRO A 62 1.76 -11.33 -4.80
N GLY A 63 1.83 -12.17 -3.77
CA GLY A 63 2.25 -11.78 -2.42
C GLY A 63 3.61 -12.38 -2.09
N LEU A 64 4.52 -11.57 -1.58
CA LEU A 64 5.80 -11.99 -1.03
C LEU A 64 5.60 -12.17 0.47
N ILE A 65 6.03 -13.30 1.03
CA ILE A 65 5.81 -13.65 2.45
C ILE A 65 7.09 -14.19 3.05
N ASN A 66 7.49 -13.58 4.16
CA ASN A 66 8.64 -13.98 4.95
C ASN A 66 8.41 -15.29 5.72
N PHE A 67 9.33 -16.23 5.59
CA PHE A 67 9.30 -17.49 6.32
C PHE A 67 10.58 -17.66 7.14
N THR A 68 10.42 -17.93 8.43
CA THR A 68 11.53 -18.26 9.31
C THR A 68 12.05 -19.66 9.01
N ARG A 69 13.28 -19.97 9.49
CA ARG A 69 13.90 -21.30 9.37
C ARG A 69 12.94 -22.44 9.75
N ASP A 70 12.30 -22.31 10.89
CA ASP A 70 11.39 -23.34 11.41
C ASP A 70 10.18 -23.58 10.52
N LEU A 71 9.63 -22.53 9.93
CA LEU A 71 8.49 -22.64 9.02
C LEU A 71 8.88 -23.30 7.69
N LEU A 72 10.09 -23.04 7.19
CA LEU A 72 10.61 -23.68 5.98
C LEU A 72 10.83 -25.17 6.22
N VAL A 73 11.52 -25.56 7.30
CA VAL A 73 11.79 -26.96 7.65
C VAL A 73 10.49 -27.74 7.86
N LYS A 74 9.47 -27.12 8.49
CA LYS A 74 8.14 -27.72 8.68
C LYS A 74 7.29 -27.75 7.41
N GLN A 75 7.81 -27.28 6.27
CA GLN A 75 7.10 -27.21 4.99
C GLN A 75 5.79 -26.40 5.06
N THR A 76 5.72 -25.43 5.97
CA THR A 76 4.54 -24.55 6.16
C THR A 76 4.14 -23.81 4.88
N PRO A 77 5.08 -23.36 4.00
CA PRO A 77 4.73 -22.74 2.72
C PRO A 77 3.78 -23.55 1.85
N LEU A 78 3.84 -24.91 1.93
CA LEU A 78 2.98 -25.78 1.12
C LEU A 78 1.49 -25.69 1.46
N LEU A 79 1.13 -25.03 2.54
CA LEU A 79 -0.27 -24.75 2.91
C LEU A 79 -0.89 -23.60 2.12
N PHE A 80 -0.09 -22.86 1.36
CA PHE A 80 -0.53 -21.68 0.61
C PHE A 80 -0.72 -21.98 -0.89
N PRO A 81 -1.55 -21.22 -1.59
CA PRO A 81 -1.70 -21.33 -3.04
C PRO A 81 -0.44 -20.81 -3.75
N LYS A 82 0.35 -21.67 -4.33
CA LYS A 82 1.63 -21.37 -4.97
C LYS A 82 1.55 -20.34 -6.10
N GLU A 83 0.37 -20.23 -6.72
CA GLU A 83 0.12 -19.27 -7.82
C GLU A 83 0.11 -17.82 -7.33
N HIS A 84 -0.19 -17.61 -6.04
CA HIS A 84 -0.35 -16.29 -5.47
C HIS A 84 0.79 -15.87 -4.54
N ILE A 85 1.71 -16.78 -4.20
CA ILE A 85 2.74 -16.52 -3.19
C ILE A 85 4.15 -16.74 -3.73
N ILE A 86 5.05 -15.86 -3.30
CA ILE A 86 6.50 -15.99 -3.41
C ILE A 86 7.01 -16.14 -1.98
N ILE A 87 7.82 -17.15 -1.76
CA ILE A 87 8.37 -17.48 -0.44
C ILE A 87 9.66 -16.70 -0.24
N GLU A 88 9.69 -15.83 0.77
CA GLU A 88 10.88 -15.10 1.14
C GLU A 88 11.65 -15.86 2.23
N VAL A 89 12.92 -16.10 1.94
CA VAL A 89 13.90 -16.69 2.86
C VAL A 89 14.67 -15.54 3.49
N LEU A 90 14.54 -15.39 4.81
CA LEU A 90 15.15 -14.30 5.56
C LEU A 90 16.68 -14.35 5.53
N GLU A 91 17.34 -13.19 5.68
CA GLU A 91 18.79 -13.00 5.59
C GLU A 91 19.61 -13.76 6.66
N ASP A 92 18.99 -14.11 7.80
CA ASP A 92 19.62 -14.84 8.89
C ASP A 92 19.60 -16.38 8.70
N ILE A 93 19.02 -16.87 7.61
CA ILE A 93 18.89 -18.30 7.33
C ILE A 93 20.13 -18.80 6.58
N GLU A 94 20.90 -19.65 7.25
CA GLU A 94 22.11 -20.26 6.69
C GLU A 94 21.79 -21.48 5.82
N PRO A 95 22.59 -21.79 4.77
CA PRO A 95 22.40 -22.92 3.86
C PRO A 95 22.75 -24.28 4.48
N GLU A 96 22.17 -24.58 5.63
CA GLU A 96 22.31 -25.87 6.28
C GLU A 96 21.65 -27.00 5.46
N PRO A 97 22.12 -28.28 5.55
CA PRO A 97 21.55 -29.38 4.78
C PRO A 97 20.04 -29.55 4.93
N GLU A 98 19.49 -29.25 6.11
CA GLU A 98 18.07 -29.35 6.41
C GLU A 98 17.27 -28.24 5.67
N ILE A 99 17.80 -27.03 5.62
CA ILE A 99 17.22 -25.90 4.88
C ILE A 99 17.30 -26.14 3.38
N MET A 100 18.46 -26.57 2.87
CA MET A 100 18.63 -26.88 1.45
C MET A 100 17.63 -27.93 0.99
N HIS A 101 17.47 -29.01 1.77
CA HIS A 101 16.47 -30.05 1.48
C HIS A 101 15.04 -29.48 1.53
N ALA A 102 14.73 -28.62 2.49
CA ALA A 102 13.41 -27.98 2.58
C ALA A 102 13.10 -27.09 1.36
N LEU A 103 14.07 -26.28 0.93
CA LEU A 103 13.92 -25.42 -0.24
C LEU A 103 13.79 -26.22 -1.55
N GLU A 104 14.55 -27.31 -1.71
CA GLU A 104 14.41 -28.24 -2.84
C GLU A 104 12.99 -28.81 -2.95
N LEU A 105 12.42 -29.28 -1.83
CA LEU A 105 11.05 -29.79 -1.79
C LEU A 105 10.03 -28.73 -2.16
N ILE A 106 10.16 -27.52 -1.61
CA ILE A 106 9.32 -26.37 -1.91
C ILE A 106 9.39 -26.02 -3.40
N LYS A 107 10.61 -26.00 -3.97
CA LYS A 107 10.84 -25.75 -5.40
C LYS A 107 10.20 -26.82 -6.28
N GLN A 108 10.33 -28.10 -5.92
CA GLN A 108 9.73 -29.23 -6.63
C GLN A 108 8.19 -29.14 -6.66
N GLN A 109 7.56 -28.55 -5.65
CA GLN A 109 6.11 -28.29 -5.62
C GLN A 109 5.70 -27.11 -6.51
N GLY A 110 6.67 -26.40 -7.09
CA GLY A 110 6.45 -25.32 -8.04
C GLY A 110 6.25 -23.95 -7.40
N PHE A 111 6.69 -23.76 -6.16
CA PHE A 111 6.74 -22.44 -5.54
C PHE A 111 7.90 -21.60 -6.08
N ARG A 112 7.74 -20.29 -6.07
CA ARG A 112 8.82 -19.32 -6.30
C ARG A 112 9.48 -18.97 -4.97
N ILE A 113 10.80 -18.84 -4.99
CA ILE A 113 11.64 -18.56 -3.82
C ILE A 113 12.36 -17.24 -4.06
N ALA A 114 12.33 -16.35 -3.08
CA ALA A 114 13.09 -15.11 -3.02
C ALA A 114 14.07 -15.16 -1.84
N LEU A 115 15.29 -14.61 -2.02
CA LEU A 115 16.25 -14.40 -0.94
C LEU A 115 16.13 -12.92 -0.50
N ASP A 116 15.89 -12.70 0.79
CA ASP A 116 15.64 -11.38 1.37
C ASP A 116 16.94 -10.71 1.87
N ASP A 117 17.01 -9.37 1.77
CA ASP A 117 18.12 -8.52 2.23
C ASP A 117 19.51 -9.14 1.92
N PHE A 118 19.68 -9.62 0.67
CA PHE A 118 20.76 -10.51 0.28
C PHE A 118 22.12 -9.80 0.22
N VAL A 119 23.10 -10.40 0.90
CA VAL A 119 24.53 -10.05 0.79
C VAL A 119 25.28 -11.28 0.28
N TYR A 120 25.96 -11.15 -0.86
CA TYR A 120 26.63 -12.29 -1.48
C TYR A 120 27.77 -12.84 -0.63
N ASP A 121 27.73 -14.16 -0.43
CA ASP A 121 28.81 -15.00 0.04
C ASP A 121 28.73 -16.33 -0.74
N ASN A 122 29.87 -16.93 -1.10
CA ASN A 122 29.93 -18.18 -1.88
C ASN A 122 29.23 -19.38 -1.21
N LYS A 123 29.04 -19.33 0.10
CA LYS A 123 28.25 -20.34 0.83
C LYS A 123 26.80 -20.41 0.37
N PHE A 124 26.26 -19.31 -0.19
CA PHE A 124 24.87 -19.22 -0.66
C PHE A 124 24.67 -19.68 -2.11
N ASP A 125 25.71 -20.09 -2.84
CA ASP A 125 25.58 -20.49 -4.25
C ASP A 125 24.49 -21.54 -4.47
N GLY A 126 24.39 -22.52 -3.58
CA GLY A 126 23.34 -23.53 -3.65
C GLY A 126 21.91 -22.97 -3.44
N MET A 127 21.74 -21.95 -2.60
CA MET A 127 20.45 -21.27 -2.43
C MET A 127 20.11 -20.39 -3.65
N ILE A 128 21.12 -19.73 -4.22
CA ILE A 128 20.97 -18.94 -5.45
C ILE A 128 20.47 -19.82 -6.60
N ASP A 129 20.97 -21.06 -6.73
CA ASP A 129 20.54 -21.99 -7.77
C ASP A 129 19.06 -22.45 -7.62
N LEU A 130 18.50 -22.34 -6.42
CA LEU A 130 17.10 -22.68 -6.13
C LEU A 130 16.15 -21.47 -6.21
N CYS A 131 16.67 -20.24 -6.13
CA CYS A 131 15.83 -19.07 -6.07
C CYS A 131 15.35 -18.57 -7.45
N ASP A 132 14.27 -17.80 -7.44
CA ASP A 132 13.70 -17.12 -8.62
C ASP A 132 13.87 -15.60 -8.53
N MET A 133 14.17 -15.11 -7.33
CA MET A 133 14.28 -13.68 -7.04
C MET A 133 15.34 -13.44 -5.96
N ILE A 134 16.05 -12.33 -6.08
CA ILE A 134 16.96 -11.84 -5.04
C ILE A 134 16.60 -10.39 -4.76
N LYS A 135 16.48 -10.03 -3.47
CA LYS A 135 16.20 -8.71 -2.97
C LYS A 135 17.46 -8.09 -2.40
N PHE A 136 17.75 -6.85 -2.77
CA PHE A 136 18.90 -6.10 -2.30
C PHE A 136 18.44 -4.82 -1.62
N ASP A 137 18.75 -4.65 -0.34
CA ASP A 137 18.57 -3.40 0.38
C ASP A 137 19.62 -2.37 -0.06
N LEU A 138 19.22 -1.35 -0.80
CA LEU A 138 20.13 -0.33 -1.33
C LEU A 138 20.70 0.60 -0.25
N MET A 139 20.11 0.64 0.95
CA MET A 139 20.66 1.38 2.08
C MET A 139 21.82 0.60 2.73
N ALA A 140 21.71 -0.72 2.81
CA ALA A 140 22.74 -1.60 3.37
C ALA A 140 23.84 -1.92 2.35
N THR A 141 23.45 -2.12 1.08
CA THR A 141 24.35 -2.51 -0.02
C THR A 141 24.21 -1.52 -1.17
N PRO A 142 25.02 -0.45 -1.20
CA PRO A 142 25.00 0.56 -2.25
C PRO A 142 25.19 -0.02 -3.65
N LEU A 143 24.53 0.55 -4.67
CA LEU A 143 24.52 0.05 -6.06
C LEU A 143 25.91 -0.16 -6.65
N ASP A 144 26.86 0.73 -6.37
CA ASP A 144 28.24 0.65 -6.86
C ASP A 144 29.01 -0.57 -6.34
N THR A 145 28.56 -1.18 -5.25
CA THR A 145 29.14 -2.40 -4.68
C THR A 145 28.55 -3.68 -5.27
N LEU A 146 27.44 -3.60 -5.98
CA LEU A 146 26.71 -4.77 -6.54
C LEU A 146 27.18 -5.17 -7.95
N GLU A 147 27.86 -4.29 -8.71
CA GLU A 147 28.28 -4.56 -10.08
C GLU A 147 29.15 -5.84 -10.21
N PRO A 148 30.11 -6.12 -9.30
CA PRO A 148 30.87 -7.38 -9.35
C PRO A 148 30.02 -8.63 -9.13
N VAL A 149 29.00 -8.55 -8.27
CA VAL A 149 28.09 -9.67 -7.99
C VAL A 149 27.23 -9.97 -9.21
N PHE A 150 26.73 -8.95 -9.88
CA PHE A 150 25.90 -9.09 -11.06
C PHE A 150 26.70 -9.74 -12.21
N SER A 151 27.89 -9.25 -12.49
CA SER A 151 28.72 -9.74 -13.60
C SER A 151 29.33 -11.11 -13.37
N SER A 152 29.61 -11.49 -12.10
CA SER A 152 30.30 -12.76 -11.81
C SER A 152 29.39 -13.87 -11.31
N VAL A 153 28.25 -13.55 -10.71
CA VAL A 153 27.39 -14.54 -10.05
C VAL A 153 26.03 -14.65 -10.72
N LEU A 154 25.46 -13.55 -11.21
CA LEU A 154 24.06 -13.51 -11.64
C LEU A 154 23.89 -13.43 -13.16
N GLU A 155 24.93 -13.08 -13.94
CA GLU A 155 24.84 -12.80 -15.38
C GLU A 155 24.20 -13.95 -16.20
N ASP A 156 24.54 -15.20 -15.87
CA ASP A 156 24.02 -16.39 -16.57
C ASP A 156 22.79 -17.04 -15.91
N ARG A 157 22.24 -16.42 -14.84
CA ARG A 157 21.11 -16.95 -14.08
C ARG A 157 19.83 -16.17 -14.42
N ASN A 158 18.74 -16.90 -14.63
CA ASN A 158 17.43 -16.28 -14.88
C ASN A 158 16.75 -15.94 -13.54
N ILE A 159 17.32 -14.97 -12.82
CA ILE A 159 16.86 -14.52 -11.50
C ILE A 159 16.30 -13.10 -11.62
N THR A 160 15.13 -12.87 -11.07
CA THR A 160 14.53 -11.54 -10.97
C THR A 160 15.21 -10.73 -9.86
N LEU A 161 15.70 -9.54 -10.16
CA LEU A 161 16.37 -8.68 -9.17
C LEU A 161 15.41 -7.61 -8.66
N LEU A 162 15.26 -7.53 -7.34
CA LEU A 162 14.44 -6.54 -6.67
C LEU A 162 15.30 -5.60 -5.83
N ALA A 163 15.22 -4.30 -6.14
CA ALA A 163 15.85 -3.23 -5.37
C ALA A 163 14.90 -2.77 -4.26
N GLU A 164 15.34 -2.87 -3.01
CA GLU A 164 14.59 -2.44 -1.84
C GLU A 164 15.05 -1.09 -1.31
N LYS A 165 14.17 -0.45 -0.53
CA LYS A 165 14.42 0.85 0.12
C LYS A 165 14.85 1.95 -0.85
N VAL A 166 14.37 1.83 -2.11
CA VAL A 166 14.56 2.88 -3.12
C VAL A 166 13.82 4.14 -2.66
N GLU A 167 14.55 5.20 -2.34
CA GLU A 167 13.96 6.39 -1.76
C GLU A 167 13.79 7.54 -2.75
N THR A 168 14.57 7.57 -3.84
CA THR A 168 14.57 8.66 -4.81
C THR A 168 14.35 8.16 -6.23
N HIS A 169 13.89 9.05 -7.10
CA HIS A 169 13.77 8.75 -8.53
C HIS A 169 15.14 8.51 -9.19
N GLU A 170 16.18 9.13 -8.68
CA GLU A 170 17.56 8.95 -9.15
C GLU A 170 18.04 7.53 -8.85
N GLU A 171 17.87 7.05 -7.60
CA GLU A 171 18.18 5.66 -7.23
C GLU A 171 17.37 4.66 -8.07
N PHE A 172 16.08 4.94 -8.32
CA PHE A 172 15.25 4.09 -9.18
C PHE A 172 15.81 3.98 -10.60
N GLU A 173 16.19 5.09 -11.24
CA GLU A 173 16.72 5.06 -12.60
C GLU A 173 18.13 4.44 -12.64
N GLN A 174 18.97 4.63 -11.61
CA GLN A 174 20.27 3.97 -11.49
C GLN A 174 20.12 2.46 -11.33
N ALA A 175 19.29 1.99 -10.41
CA ALA A 175 19.04 0.56 -10.21
C ALA A 175 18.45 -0.08 -11.48
N LYS A 176 17.52 0.59 -12.16
CA LYS A 176 16.98 0.14 -13.43
C LYS A 176 18.03 0.04 -14.53
N ALA A 177 18.93 1.01 -14.63
CA ALA A 177 20.04 0.98 -15.59
C ALA A 177 21.03 -0.17 -15.31
N MET A 178 21.17 -0.57 -14.03
CA MET A 178 21.99 -1.68 -13.58
C MET A 178 21.37 -3.05 -13.85
N GLY A 179 20.07 -3.11 -14.21
CA GLY A 179 19.39 -4.34 -14.59
C GLY A 179 18.42 -4.88 -13.55
N PHE A 180 18.05 -4.09 -12.53
CA PHE A 180 16.97 -4.47 -11.64
C PHE A 180 15.63 -4.48 -12.36
N ASP A 181 14.82 -5.51 -12.10
CA ASP A 181 13.50 -5.72 -12.70
C ASP A 181 12.38 -5.12 -11.87
N LEU A 182 12.53 -5.20 -10.53
CA LEU A 182 11.54 -4.83 -9.54
C LEU A 182 12.10 -3.84 -8.53
N PHE A 183 11.20 -3.05 -7.95
CA PHE A 183 11.57 -1.92 -7.08
C PHE A 183 10.57 -1.80 -5.95
N GLN A 184 11.09 -1.60 -4.73
CA GLN A 184 10.30 -1.35 -3.53
C GLN A 184 10.92 -0.18 -2.76
N GLY A 185 10.06 0.71 -2.23
CA GLY A 185 10.50 1.87 -1.47
C GLY A 185 9.61 3.07 -1.65
N TYR A 186 10.05 4.22 -1.13
CA TYR A 186 9.23 5.43 -1.11
C TYR A 186 9.45 6.37 -2.29
N PHE A 187 10.25 5.97 -3.30
CA PHE A 187 10.55 6.81 -4.47
C PHE A 187 9.30 7.32 -5.17
N PHE A 188 8.22 6.53 -5.24
CA PHE A 188 6.95 6.91 -5.84
C PHE A 188 6.12 7.89 -4.99
N SER A 189 6.42 7.97 -3.69
CA SER A 189 5.74 8.86 -2.72
C SER A 189 6.47 10.19 -2.53
N LYS A 190 7.63 10.39 -3.16
CA LYS A 190 8.36 11.64 -3.15
C LYS A 190 8.08 12.45 -4.42
N PRO A 191 8.00 13.78 -4.34
CA PRO A 191 7.84 14.65 -5.51
C PRO A 191 9.00 14.45 -6.51
N GLU A 192 8.67 14.26 -7.78
CA GLU A 192 9.66 14.39 -8.85
C GLU A 192 9.89 15.87 -9.14
N VAL A 193 11.14 16.33 -9.14
CA VAL A 193 11.47 17.70 -9.56
C VAL A 193 11.39 17.79 -11.09
N LEU A 194 10.17 17.82 -11.61
CA LEU A 194 9.91 18.06 -13.02
C LEU A 194 9.45 19.50 -13.22
N SER A 195 9.87 20.10 -14.35
CA SER A 195 9.50 21.45 -14.75
C SER A 195 7.98 21.65 -14.74
N LYS A 196 7.55 22.86 -14.31
CA LYS A 196 6.17 23.38 -14.28
C LYS A 196 5.21 22.69 -15.27
N GLN A 197 4.30 21.89 -14.76
CA GLN A 197 3.08 21.54 -15.48
C GLN A 197 1.98 22.54 -15.07
N ASP A 198 1.44 23.26 -16.02
CA ASP A 198 0.25 24.09 -15.80
C ASP A 198 -0.97 23.19 -15.60
N ILE A 199 -1.80 23.53 -14.60
CA ILE A 199 -3.05 22.82 -14.33
C ILE A 199 -3.96 22.90 -15.55
N SER A 200 -4.35 21.76 -16.13
CA SER A 200 -5.21 21.72 -17.31
C SER A 200 -6.63 22.21 -16.99
N SER A 201 -7.34 22.72 -18.01
CA SER A 201 -8.74 23.18 -17.86
C SER A 201 -9.68 22.09 -17.33
N GLY A 202 -9.44 20.83 -17.67
CA GLY A 202 -10.18 19.67 -17.14
C GLY A 202 -9.96 19.45 -15.65
N GLN A 203 -8.73 19.63 -15.16
CA GLN A 203 -8.40 19.56 -13.73
C GLN A 203 -9.08 20.69 -12.94
N ILE A 204 -9.13 21.91 -13.49
CA ILE A 204 -9.84 23.05 -12.88
C ILE A 204 -11.33 22.74 -12.68
N THR A 205 -11.97 22.09 -13.67
CA THR A 205 -13.40 21.74 -13.57
C THR A 205 -13.64 20.74 -12.44
N LYS A 206 -12.76 19.76 -12.26
CA LYS A 206 -12.85 18.76 -11.19
C LYS A 206 -12.58 19.36 -9.81
N LEU A 207 -11.61 20.28 -9.70
CA LEU A 207 -11.37 21.03 -8.48
C LEU A 207 -12.59 21.89 -8.08
N LYS A 208 -13.28 22.49 -9.07
CA LYS A 208 -14.53 23.21 -8.82
C LYS A 208 -15.65 22.30 -8.33
N LEU A 209 -15.76 21.08 -8.88
CA LEU A 209 -16.74 20.09 -8.45
C LEU A 209 -16.51 19.65 -7.00
N ALA A 210 -15.26 19.38 -6.63
CA ALA A 210 -14.89 19.04 -5.26
C ALA A 210 -15.11 20.21 -4.29
N SER A 211 -14.78 21.43 -4.73
CA SER A 211 -15.04 22.64 -3.94
C SER A 211 -16.52 22.87 -3.68
N GLU A 212 -17.39 22.71 -4.70
CA GLU A 212 -18.85 22.83 -4.55
C GLU A 212 -19.40 21.76 -3.59
N ALA A 213 -18.95 20.51 -3.73
CA ALA A 213 -19.34 19.43 -2.84
C ALA A 213 -18.89 19.65 -1.38
N SER A 214 -17.81 20.40 -1.17
CA SER A 214 -17.22 20.65 0.17
C SER A 214 -17.86 21.84 0.91
N ARG A 215 -18.84 22.55 0.32
CA ARG A 215 -19.55 23.64 1.00
C ARG A 215 -20.36 23.13 2.18
N GLU A 216 -20.64 23.98 3.15
CA GLU A 216 -21.53 23.65 4.29
C GLU A 216 -22.94 23.33 3.83
N ASP A 217 -23.44 24.02 2.80
CA ASP A 217 -24.73 23.79 2.15
C ASP A 217 -24.50 23.58 0.64
N PRO A 218 -24.20 22.31 0.22
CA PRO A 218 -23.91 22.02 -1.18
C PRO A 218 -25.20 21.91 -1.99
N ASP A 219 -25.21 22.55 -3.15
CA ASP A 219 -26.31 22.43 -4.12
C ASP A 219 -26.21 21.09 -4.87
N LEU A 220 -27.04 20.13 -4.44
CA LEU A 220 -27.08 18.78 -5.03
C LEU A 220 -27.51 18.77 -6.50
N GLU A 221 -28.39 19.69 -6.92
CA GLU A 221 -28.83 19.79 -8.33
C GLU A 221 -27.68 20.31 -9.21
N ASN A 222 -26.94 21.26 -8.70
CA ASN A 222 -25.73 21.77 -9.37
C ASN A 222 -24.65 20.69 -9.47
N ILE A 223 -24.41 19.96 -8.38
CA ILE A 223 -23.45 18.84 -8.36
C ILE A 223 -23.87 17.75 -9.36
N GLU A 224 -25.14 17.34 -9.37
CA GLU A 224 -25.69 16.38 -10.34
C GLU A 224 -25.46 16.84 -11.78
N SER A 225 -25.76 18.12 -12.06
CA SER A 225 -25.54 18.73 -13.38
C SER A 225 -24.06 18.71 -13.79
N LEU A 226 -23.15 19.05 -12.87
CA LEU A 226 -21.72 19.05 -13.13
C LEU A 226 -21.19 17.63 -13.37
N ILE A 227 -21.63 16.64 -12.58
CA ILE A 227 -21.26 15.22 -12.79
C ILE A 227 -21.76 14.76 -14.16
N LYS A 228 -22.98 15.03 -14.55
CA LYS A 228 -23.55 14.63 -15.86
C LYS A 228 -22.80 15.22 -17.06
N LYS A 229 -22.18 16.39 -16.89
CA LYS A 229 -21.36 17.03 -17.94
C LYS A 229 -19.98 16.41 -18.11
N ASP A 230 -19.49 15.67 -17.11
CA ASP A 230 -18.22 14.95 -17.15
C ASP A 230 -18.45 13.45 -17.27
N VAL A 231 -18.25 12.91 -18.49
CA VAL A 231 -18.48 11.48 -18.79
C VAL A 231 -17.58 10.59 -17.92
N SER A 232 -16.34 11.02 -17.65
CA SER A 232 -15.39 10.26 -16.81
C SER A 232 -15.88 10.18 -15.36
N VAL A 233 -16.29 11.29 -14.78
CA VAL A 233 -16.83 11.33 -13.41
C VAL A 233 -18.12 10.53 -13.31
N SER A 234 -19.04 10.67 -14.28
CA SER A 234 -20.28 9.90 -14.35
C SER A 234 -20.03 8.40 -14.38
N PHE A 235 -19.11 7.96 -15.24
CA PHE A 235 -18.74 6.54 -15.36
C PHE A 235 -18.13 6.03 -14.05
N LYS A 236 -17.16 6.76 -13.47
CA LYS A 236 -16.52 6.39 -12.20
C LYS A 236 -17.54 6.31 -11.06
N LEU A 237 -18.52 7.22 -11.00
CA LEU A 237 -19.57 7.21 -9.97
C LEU A 237 -20.46 5.96 -10.07
N LEU A 238 -20.98 5.66 -11.27
CA LEU A 238 -21.81 4.48 -11.48
C LEU A 238 -21.05 3.18 -11.22
N LYS A 239 -19.80 3.13 -11.57
CA LYS A 239 -18.92 2.00 -11.30
C LYS A 239 -18.65 1.83 -9.81
N PHE A 240 -18.28 2.91 -9.10
CA PHE A 240 -18.05 2.93 -7.67
C PHE A 240 -19.26 2.40 -6.89
N ILE A 241 -20.46 2.96 -7.16
CA ILE A 241 -21.67 2.59 -6.45
C ILE A 241 -22.13 1.15 -6.72
N ASN A 242 -21.79 0.60 -7.88
CA ASN A 242 -22.10 -0.78 -8.26
C ASN A 242 -20.97 -1.78 -7.93
N SER A 243 -19.91 -1.33 -7.27
CA SER A 243 -18.82 -2.21 -6.82
C SER A 243 -19.29 -3.14 -5.69
N ALA A 244 -18.54 -4.21 -5.45
CA ALA A 244 -18.78 -5.15 -4.35
C ALA A 244 -18.73 -4.49 -2.95
N TYR A 245 -18.09 -3.34 -2.83
CA TYR A 245 -18.02 -2.58 -1.58
C TYR A 245 -19.40 -2.28 -0.98
N PHE A 246 -20.41 -1.96 -1.84
CA PHE A 246 -21.77 -1.62 -1.39
C PHE A 246 -22.69 -2.82 -1.26
N GLN A 247 -22.28 -4.05 -1.55
CA GLN A 247 -23.01 -5.32 -1.37
C GLN A 247 -24.48 -5.27 -1.86
N ARG A 248 -24.72 -4.74 -3.05
CA ARG A 248 -26.07 -4.44 -3.54
C ARG A 248 -26.73 -5.62 -4.26
N ARG A 249 -28.05 -5.70 -4.15
CA ARG A 249 -28.88 -6.70 -4.86
C ARG A 249 -29.21 -6.32 -6.31
N ALA A 250 -29.25 -5.01 -6.60
CA ALA A 250 -29.58 -4.50 -7.93
C ALA A 250 -28.69 -3.31 -8.30
N PRO A 251 -28.26 -3.16 -9.58
CA PRO A 251 -27.44 -2.07 -10.02
C PRO A 251 -28.18 -0.73 -10.04
N ILE A 252 -27.48 0.36 -9.75
CA ILE A 252 -27.91 1.74 -9.99
C ILE A 252 -27.44 2.20 -11.36
N ASN A 253 -28.34 2.76 -12.15
CA ASN A 253 -28.08 3.14 -13.54
C ASN A 253 -28.17 4.65 -13.78
N THR A 254 -28.57 5.45 -12.79
CA THR A 254 -28.69 6.90 -12.95
C THR A 254 -27.81 7.64 -11.94
N ILE A 255 -27.32 8.82 -12.35
CA ILE A 255 -26.50 9.69 -11.48
C ILE A 255 -27.33 10.16 -10.28
N LYS A 256 -28.61 10.51 -10.50
CA LYS A 256 -29.51 10.95 -9.44
C LYS A 256 -29.68 9.88 -8.36
N ASP A 257 -29.95 8.63 -8.76
CA ASP A 257 -30.12 7.52 -7.82
C ASP A 257 -28.81 7.21 -7.10
N ALA A 258 -27.65 7.34 -7.79
CA ALA A 258 -26.34 7.19 -7.18
C ALA A 258 -26.09 8.22 -6.07
N ILE A 259 -26.37 9.49 -6.34
CA ILE A 259 -26.25 10.59 -5.36
C ILE A 259 -27.20 10.36 -4.18
N THR A 260 -28.44 10.00 -4.46
CA THR A 260 -29.44 9.74 -3.42
C THR A 260 -29.04 8.57 -2.52
N PHE A 261 -28.50 7.52 -3.11
CA PHE A 261 -28.06 6.33 -2.36
C PHE A 261 -26.82 6.60 -1.50
N LEU A 262 -25.83 7.29 -2.04
CA LEU A 262 -24.58 7.62 -1.32
C LEU A 262 -24.84 8.60 -0.17
N GLY A 263 -25.73 9.55 -0.39
CA GLY A 263 -25.85 10.74 0.46
C GLY A 263 -24.68 11.70 0.23
N ILE A 264 -24.79 12.88 0.85
CA ILE A 264 -23.84 13.98 0.57
C ILE A 264 -22.42 13.65 1.07
N ASP A 265 -22.27 13.00 2.21
CA ASP A 265 -20.95 12.77 2.83
C ASP A 265 -20.13 11.78 2.02
N GLU A 266 -20.71 10.63 1.61
CA GLU A 266 -20.00 9.67 0.76
C GLU A 266 -19.78 10.21 -0.66
N LEU A 267 -20.71 11.04 -1.18
CA LEU A 267 -20.51 11.73 -2.45
C LEU A 267 -19.31 12.70 -2.41
N LYS A 268 -19.15 13.47 -1.34
CA LYS A 268 -17.97 14.34 -1.11
C LYS A 268 -16.68 13.54 -1.13
N LYS A 269 -16.62 12.42 -0.42
CA LYS A 269 -15.46 11.53 -0.40
C LYS A 269 -15.13 11.00 -1.79
N PHE A 270 -16.15 10.51 -2.51
CA PHE A 270 -16.00 10.05 -3.89
C PHE A 270 -15.41 11.14 -4.79
N LEU A 271 -15.98 12.35 -4.77
CA LEU A 271 -15.51 13.46 -5.60
C LEU A 271 -14.08 13.88 -5.29
N ASN A 272 -13.71 13.92 -4.01
CA ASN A 272 -12.33 14.21 -3.60
C ASN A 272 -11.35 13.17 -4.15
N VAL A 273 -11.69 11.87 -4.08
CA VAL A 273 -10.86 10.79 -4.64
C VAL A 273 -10.73 10.93 -6.17
N VAL A 274 -11.84 11.21 -6.86
CA VAL A 274 -11.82 11.40 -8.33
C VAL A 274 -10.93 12.57 -8.71
N VAL A 275 -11.03 13.69 -7.99
CA VAL A 275 -10.16 14.87 -8.23
C VAL A 275 -8.70 14.49 -8.07
N VAL A 276 -8.34 13.88 -6.95
CA VAL A 276 -6.94 13.46 -6.68
C VAL A 276 -6.43 12.50 -7.76
N SER A 277 -7.28 11.53 -8.19
CA SER A 277 -6.88 10.55 -9.22
C SER A 277 -6.59 11.15 -10.59
N ASP A 278 -7.15 12.30 -10.89
CA ASP A 278 -7.04 12.94 -12.20
C ASP A 278 -6.04 14.12 -12.24
N LEU A 279 -5.40 14.43 -11.10
CA LEU A 279 -4.46 15.57 -11.03
C LEU A 279 -3.16 15.29 -11.79
N ASN A 280 -2.66 14.05 -11.76
CA ASN A 280 -1.45 13.68 -12.51
C ASN A 280 -1.54 12.26 -13.06
N PRO A 281 -1.99 12.10 -14.33
CA PRO A 281 -2.12 10.78 -14.96
C PRO A 281 -0.80 10.02 -15.13
N GLY A 282 0.35 10.70 -14.97
CA GLY A 282 1.69 10.10 -15.06
C GLY A 282 2.13 9.37 -13.80
N LYS A 283 1.46 9.59 -12.67
CA LYS A 283 1.81 8.95 -11.39
C LYS A 283 1.27 7.52 -11.29
N PRO A 284 1.96 6.64 -10.54
CA PRO A 284 1.46 5.31 -10.27
C PRO A 284 0.08 5.35 -9.59
N ASN A 285 -0.85 4.51 -10.05
CA ASN A 285 -2.17 4.37 -9.43
C ASN A 285 -2.07 4.01 -7.94
N GLU A 286 -0.98 3.34 -7.55
CA GLU A 286 -0.74 2.96 -6.14
C GLU A 286 -0.53 4.17 -5.22
N LEU A 287 0.05 5.25 -5.70
CA LEU A 287 0.16 6.47 -4.91
C LEU A 287 -1.21 7.03 -4.52
N ILE A 288 -2.14 7.04 -5.48
CA ILE A 288 -3.52 7.50 -5.23
C ILE A 288 -4.26 6.47 -4.36
N ARG A 289 -4.04 5.17 -4.62
CA ARG A 289 -4.61 4.09 -3.84
C ARG A 289 -4.18 4.17 -2.36
N SER A 290 -2.90 4.37 -2.11
CA SER A 290 -2.35 4.57 -0.75
C SER A 290 -2.95 5.82 -0.09
N SER A 291 -3.18 6.90 -0.85
CA SER A 291 -3.84 8.10 -0.32
C SER A 291 -5.29 7.84 0.10
N VAL A 292 -6.04 7.02 -0.66
CA VAL A 292 -7.42 6.61 -0.29
C VAL A 292 -7.42 5.71 0.94
N ILE A 293 -6.48 4.76 1.03
CA ILE A 293 -6.32 3.90 2.21
C ILE A 293 -6.04 4.77 3.44
N ARG A 294 -5.10 5.69 3.34
CA ARG A 294 -4.76 6.62 4.43
C ARG A 294 -5.94 7.50 4.83
N ALA A 295 -6.70 8.03 3.87
CA ALA A 295 -7.91 8.80 4.12
C ALA A 295 -8.90 8.01 4.99
N ARG A 296 -9.20 6.78 4.59
CA ARG A 296 -10.13 5.91 5.30
C ARG A 296 -9.62 5.50 6.67
N MET A 297 -8.33 5.20 6.79
CA MET A 297 -7.68 4.91 8.07
C MET A 297 -7.77 6.10 9.03
N CYS A 298 -7.46 7.33 8.57
CA CYS A 298 -7.56 8.54 9.37
C CYS A 298 -8.99 8.78 9.85
N GLU A 299 -9.98 8.62 8.99
CA GLU A 299 -11.41 8.72 9.31
C GLU A 299 -11.81 7.71 10.40
N ARG A 300 -11.50 6.42 10.21
CA ARG A 300 -11.83 5.35 11.15
C ARG A 300 -11.12 5.49 12.49
N CYS A 301 -9.83 5.77 12.47
CA CYS A 301 -9.07 6.00 13.70
C CYS A 301 -9.57 7.26 14.44
N GLY A 302 -9.90 8.31 13.70
CA GLY A 302 -10.39 9.55 14.26
C GLY A 302 -11.73 9.41 14.97
N SER A 303 -12.60 8.49 14.52
CA SER A 303 -13.88 8.20 15.20
C SER A 303 -13.70 7.63 16.60
N MET A 304 -12.54 7.00 16.90
CA MET A 304 -12.20 6.45 18.20
C MET A 304 -11.39 7.41 19.09
N LEU A 305 -10.80 8.43 18.49
CA LEU A 305 -9.95 9.40 19.20
C LEU A 305 -10.72 10.70 19.44
N LYS A 306 -10.48 11.33 20.59
CA LYS A 306 -10.98 12.69 20.83
C LYS A 306 -10.11 13.69 20.07
N THR A 307 -10.52 14.00 18.83
CA THR A 307 -9.88 15.01 17.99
C THR A 307 -10.75 16.24 17.84
N LYS A 308 -10.15 17.37 17.46
CA LYS A 308 -10.89 18.58 17.09
C LYS A 308 -11.41 18.55 15.65
N PHE A 309 -11.00 17.53 14.88
CA PHE A 309 -11.42 17.34 13.49
C PHE A 309 -12.64 16.42 13.43
N SER A 310 -13.56 16.72 12.51
CA SER A 310 -14.61 15.78 12.15
C SER A 310 -14.03 14.57 11.38
N THR A 311 -14.78 13.49 11.29
CA THR A 311 -14.37 12.30 10.51
C THR A 311 -14.14 12.65 9.06
N ASP A 312 -14.99 13.49 8.47
CA ASP A 312 -14.86 13.93 7.08
C ASP A 312 -13.62 14.81 6.85
N GLU A 313 -13.31 15.71 7.79
CA GLU A 313 -12.05 16.46 7.72
C GLU A 313 -10.84 15.55 7.79
N LEU A 314 -10.85 14.52 8.66
CA LEU A 314 -9.78 13.55 8.75
C LEU A 314 -9.63 12.73 7.46
N PHE A 315 -10.74 12.38 6.80
CA PHE A 315 -10.68 11.76 5.48
C PHE A 315 -9.99 12.66 4.46
N VAL A 316 -10.38 13.94 4.38
CA VAL A 316 -9.78 14.92 3.45
C VAL A 316 -8.29 15.14 3.75
N ILE A 317 -7.92 15.29 5.02
CA ILE A 317 -6.52 15.48 5.41
C ILE A 317 -5.69 14.24 5.06
N GLY A 318 -6.21 13.05 5.36
CA GLY A 318 -5.55 11.78 5.01
C GLY A 318 -5.35 11.64 3.50
N LEU A 319 -6.38 11.93 2.70
CA LEU A 319 -6.34 11.88 1.22
C LEU A 319 -5.31 12.86 0.65
N PHE A 320 -5.25 14.07 1.17
CA PHE A 320 -4.39 15.14 0.65
C PHE A 320 -2.97 15.09 1.23
N SER A 321 -2.70 14.22 2.19
CA SER A 321 -1.39 14.11 2.84
C SER A 321 -0.23 13.72 1.90
N SER A 322 -0.53 13.23 0.70
CA SER A 322 0.45 12.87 -0.35
C SER A 322 0.30 13.73 -1.61
N MET A 323 -0.36 14.88 -1.52
CA MET A 323 -0.60 15.74 -2.69
C MET A 323 0.69 16.31 -3.29
N ASP A 324 1.70 16.55 -2.48
CA ASP A 324 3.02 16.98 -2.92
C ASP A 324 3.67 15.96 -3.87
N ALA A 325 3.59 14.67 -3.53
CA ALA A 325 4.06 13.58 -4.38
C ALA A 325 3.18 13.39 -5.64
N ILE A 326 1.86 13.59 -5.53
CA ILE A 326 0.93 13.44 -6.66
C ILE A 326 1.13 14.58 -7.66
N MET A 327 1.34 15.81 -7.20
CA MET A 327 1.42 17.02 -8.05
C MET A 327 2.85 17.42 -8.39
N ASP A 328 3.87 16.77 -7.83
CA ASP A 328 5.28 17.17 -7.95
C ASP A 328 5.54 18.63 -7.55
N MET A 329 4.85 19.07 -6.49
CA MET A 329 4.90 20.43 -5.99
C MET A 329 4.97 20.46 -4.47
N PRO A 330 5.67 21.42 -3.85
CA PRO A 330 5.66 21.59 -2.40
C PRO A 330 4.23 21.81 -1.86
N MET A 331 3.91 21.21 -0.70
CA MET A 331 2.58 21.24 -0.10
C MET A 331 2.07 22.67 0.15
N ASP A 332 2.93 23.57 0.57
CA ASP A 332 2.57 24.99 0.80
C ASP A 332 2.03 25.65 -0.46
N LYS A 333 2.66 25.39 -1.62
CA LYS A 333 2.22 25.92 -2.93
C LYS A 333 0.88 25.33 -3.37
N ILE A 334 0.67 24.04 -3.14
CA ILE A 334 -0.61 23.40 -3.44
C ILE A 334 -1.73 24.04 -2.62
N LEU A 335 -1.50 24.26 -1.33
CA LEU A 335 -2.49 24.80 -0.40
C LEU A 335 -2.83 26.29 -0.65
N GLU A 336 -1.99 27.03 -1.36
CA GLU A 336 -2.32 28.38 -1.85
C GLU A 336 -3.46 28.35 -2.89
N SER A 337 -3.53 27.28 -3.69
CA SER A 337 -4.49 27.13 -4.80
C SER A 337 -5.82 26.47 -4.42
N ILE A 338 -5.91 25.88 -3.22
CA ILE A 338 -7.09 25.13 -2.77
C ILE A 338 -7.79 25.86 -1.63
N ALA A 339 -9.11 26.01 -1.75
CA ALA A 339 -9.96 26.61 -0.72
C ALA A 339 -10.26 25.60 0.40
N LEU A 340 -9.32 25.46 1.33
CA LEU A 340 -9.47 24.66 2.56
C LEU A 340 -9.44 25.59 3.78
N SER A 341 -10.07 25.15 4.88
CA SER A 341 -9.96 25.87 6.16
C SER A 341 -8.52 25.90 6.67
N ASP A 342 -8.15 26.97 7.38
CA ASP A 342 -6.79 27.11 7.94
C ASP A 342 -6.42 25.92 8.84
N ARG A 343 -7.38 25.36 9.57
CA ARG A 343 -7.21 24.19 10.40
C ARG A 343 -6.76 22.95 9.61
N ILE A 344 -7.37 22.71 8.44
CA ILE A 344 -6.98 21.61 7.54
C ILE A 344 -5.61 21.89 6.93
N LYS A 345 -5.35 23.12 6.50
CA LYS A 345 -4.04 23.52 5.97
C LYS A 345 -2.92 23.34 6.99
N ASP A 346 -3.15 23.72 8.25
CA ASP A 346 -2.17 23.51 9.32
C ASP A 346 -1.89 22.03 9.60
N ALA A 347 -2.92 21.18 9.51
CA ALA A 347 -2.75 19.74 9.63
C ALA A 347 -1.88 19.17 8.50
N LEU A 348 -2.15 19.56 7.24
CA LEU A 348 -1.40 19.13 6.05
C LEU A 348 0.05 19.63 6.06
N LEU A 349 0.29 20.83 6.59
CA LEU A 349 1.65 21.38 6.78
C LEU A 349 2.37 20.80 8.00
N GLY A 350 1.76 19.83 8.68
CA GLY A 350 2.36 19.19 9.85
C GLY A 350 2.46 20.11 11.08
N ARG A 351 1.71 21.21 11.15
CA ARG A 351 1.71 22.14 12.29
C ARG A 351 0.80 21.68 13.41
N ASP A 352 -0.22 20.83 13.11
CA ASP A 352 -1.16 20.31 14.09
C ASP A 352 -0.63 19.06 14.79
N ALA A 353 -0.49 19.12 16.11
CA ALA A 353 0.06 18.03 16.92
C ALA A 353 -0.86 16.80 16.99
N GLN A 354 -2.20 17.00 17.03
CA GLN A 354 -3.14 15.89 17.11
C GLN A 354 -3.16 15.08 15.81
N PHE A 355 -3.19 15.78 14.67
CA PHE A 355 -3.12 15.10 13.38
C PHE A 355 -1.76 14.42 13.17
N ARG A 356 -0.64 15.07 13.51
CA ARG A 356 0.69 14.42 13.44
C ARG A 356 0.73 13.09 14.19
N GLN A 357 0.14 13.05 15.40
CA GLN A 357 0.09 11.81 16.17
C GLN A 357 -0.79 10.74 15.52
N LEU A 358 -1.96 11.10 14.99
CA LEU A 358 -2.82 10.19 14.26
C LEU A 358 -2.14 9.67 12.99
N ASN A 359 -1.59 10.56 12.18
CA ASN A 359 -0.91 10.22 10.94
C ASN A 359 0.32 9.33 11.19
N SER A 360 1.06 9.58 12.28
CA SER A 360 2.19 8.73 12.67
C SER A 360 1.76 7.29 12.96
N VAL A 361 0.62 7.06 13.62
CA VAL A 361 0.08 5.71 13.87
C VAL A 361 -0.35 5.06 12.54
N VAL A 362 -1.09 5.79 11.71
CA VAL A 362 -1.58 5.27 10.42
C VAL A 362 -0.41 4.93 9.49
N SER A 363 0.55 5.84 9.33
CA SER A 363 1.73 5.62 8.47
C SER A 363 2.60 4.47 8.98
N SER A 364 2.80 4.35 10.30
CA SER A 364 3.55 3.22 10.85
C SER A 364 2.86 1.88 10.59
N PHE A 365 1.52 1.86 10.63
CA PHE A 365 0.75 0.66 10.28
C PHE A 365 0.88 0.32 8.79
N GLU A 366 0.72 1.30 7.91
CA GLU A 366 0.88 1.13 6.44
C GLU A 366 2.27 0.59 6.08
N GLN A 367 3.29 1.01 6.81
CA GLN A 367 4.68 0.63 6.59
C GLN A 367 5.07 -0.70 7.24
N GLY A 368 4.17 -1.32 7.99
CA GLY A 368 4.52 -2.48 8.83
C GLY A 368 5.51 -2.17 9.95
N ASN A 369 5.69 -0.88 10.28
CA ASN A 369 6.58 -0.45 11.35
C ASN A 369 5.91 -0.59 12.72
N TRP A 370 6.05 -1.75 13.32
CA TRP A 370 5.45 -2.11 14.60
C TRP A 370 6.24 -1.62 15.81
N THR A 371 7.39 -0.98 15.62
CA THR A 371 8.22 -0.41 16.71
C THR A 371 7.70 0.92 17.21
N HIS A 372 6.68 1.49 16.55
CA HIS A 372 6.12 2.77 16.95
C HIS A 372 5.67 2.76 18.42
N GLN A 373 6.08 3.79 19.18
CA GLN A 373 5.92 3.87 20.64
C GLN A 373 4.49 3.62 21.13
N ARG A 374 3.46 4.00 20.36
CA ARG A 374 2.05 3.77 20.71
C ARG A 374 1.64 2.31 20.63
N PHE A 375 2.22 1.53 19.73
CA PHE A 375 2.00 0.09 19.66
C PHE A 375 2.56 -0.62 20.90
N GLN A 376 3.65 -0.07 21.47
CA GLN A 376 4.34 -0.68 22.62
C GLN A 376 3.71 -0.28 23.97
N THR A 377 3.21 0.93 24.14
CA THR A 377 2.78 1.44 25.44
C THR A 377 1.35 1.07 25.84
N GLY A 378 0.58 0.46 24.94
CA GLY A 378 -0.80 0.03 25.22
C GLY A 378 -1.79 1.15 25.56
N LYS A 379 -1.37 2.43 25.53
CA LYS A 379 -2.22 3.57 25.90
C LYS A 379 -3.48 3.70 25.03
N ASP A 380 -3.42 3.25 23.77
CA ASP A 380 -4.52 3.25 22.81
C ASP A 380 -4.94 1.80 22.45
N GLY A 381 -4.90 0.87 23.39
CA GLY A 381 -5.06 -0.57 23.16
C GLY A 381 -6.32 -0.96 22.36
N LYS A 382 -7.42 -0.22 22.54
CA LYS A 382 -8.64 -0.42 21.75
C LYS A 382 -8.44 -0.03 20.27
N LEU A 383 -7.83 1.14 20.02
CA LEU A 383 -7.53 1.59 18.65
C LEU A 383 -6.62 0.60 17.93
N ILE A 384 -5.53 0.20 18.58
CA ILE A 384 -4.57 -0.76 18.00
C ILE A 384 -5.25 -2.06 17.62
N GLN A 385 -6.16 -2.56 18.45
CA GLN A 385 -6.92 -3.77 18.16
C GLN A 385 -7.85 -3.65 16.93
N GLU A 386 -8.31 -2.45 16.61
CA GLU A 386 -9.20 -2.20 15.46
C GLU A 386 -8.45 -1.86 14.17
N LEU A 387 -7.16 -1.50 14.23
CA LEU A 387 -6.39 -1.11 13.04
C LEU A 387 -6.45 -2.14 11.90
N PRO A 388 -6.32 -3.47 12.13
CA PRO A 388 -6.46 -4.45 11.04
C PRO A 388 -7.81 -4.40 10.35
N THR A 389 -8.90 -4.27 11.13
CA THR A 389 -10.26 -4.15 10.60
C THR A 389 -10.43 -2.87 9.78
N PHE A 390 -9.91 -1.75 10.28
CA PHE A 390 -9.94 -0.47 9.57
C PHE A 390 -9.12 -0.51 8.28
N TYR A 391 -7.97 -1.18 8.33
CA TYR A 391 -7.12 -1.33 7.14
C TYR A 391 -7.80 -2.18 6.06
N MET A 392 -8.44 -3.30 6.44
CA MET A 392 -9.22 -4.12 5.50
C MET A 392 -10.38 -3.35 4.89
N ASP A 393 -11.11 -2.55 5.68
CA ASP A 393 -12.17 -1.66 5.17
C ASP A 393 -11.59 -0.62 4.20
N ALA A 394 -10.43 -0.04 4.53
CA ALA A 394 -9.74 0.93 3.69
C ALA A 394 -9.25 0.32 2.36
N LEU A 395 -8.71 -0.91 2.38
CA LEU A 395 -8.33 -1.65 1.17
C LEU A 395 -9.53 -1.88 0.26
N LYS A 396 -10.64 -2.38 0.80
CA LYS A 396 -11.88 -2.65 0.05
C LYS A 396 -12.43 -1.36 -0.56
N MET A 397 -12.43 -0.26 0.20
CA MET A 397 -12.83 1.04 -0.32
C MET A 397 -11.90 1.49 -1.46
N ALA A 398 -10.59 1.44 -1.27
CA ALA A 398 -9.64 1.84 -2.31
C ALA A 398 -9.82 0.99 -3.58
N ASP A 399 -9.94 -0.33 -3.46
CA ASP A 399 -10.16 -1.23 -4.60
C ASP A 399 -11.44 -0.90 -5.38
N SER A 400 -12.50 -0.44 -4.71
CA SER A 400 -13.75 -0.05 -5.37
C SER A 400 -13.59 1.09 -6.40
N PHE A 401 -12.52 1.90 -6.27
CA PHE A 401 -12.16 2.94 -7.25
C PHE A 401 -11.30 2.41 -8.41
N PHE A 402 -10.51 1.34 -8.21
CA PHE A 402 -9.47 0.92 -9.15
C PHE A 402 -9.74 -0.44 -9.83
N THR A 403 -10.57 -1.33 -9.28
CA THR A 403 -10.80 -2.70 -9.75
C THR A 403 -11.72 -2.81 -10.95
N ALA A 404 -11.66 -1.91 -11.89
CA ALA A 404 -12.38 -2.12 -13.13
C ALA A 404 -11.68 -1.41 -14.29
N THR A 405 -10.45 -1.79 -14.56
CA THR A 405 -9.80 -1.63 -15.87
C THR A 405 -9.62 -2.98 -16.49
#